data_c4208c45243ef7fbd6db43f381c490e6
#
_entry.id   c4208c45243ef7fbd6db43f381c490e6
#
_cell.length_a   1.000
_cell.length_b   1.000
_cell.length_c   1.000
_cell.angle_alpha   90.00
_cell.angle_beta   90.00
_cell.angle_gamma   90.00
#
_symmetry.space_group_name_H-M   'P 1'
#
loop_
_entity.id
_entity.type
_entity.pdbx_description
1 polymer ?
#
loop_
_entity_poly.entity_id
_entity_poly.type
_entity_poly.pdbx_seq_one_letter_code
_entity_poly.pdbx_strand_id
1 'polypeptide(L)'
;MTLLSHQHAQESAERAEAQLADAPDDLARLNLLLSACLPMRDEDAAFTAMLLPMATSPEGRAMALTYLDALSDRFHPLLEQTIAQGVQSGALFTEIRGVAGIVLHLLGDCFFDLAAQLMQAKNDKQPCDLPALVDLLTRYRRAVEVLLNAPFGSVTLLTLEDVESMAQRLLQ
;
A
#
# COMPACT_ATOMS: atom_id res chain seq x y z
N MET A 1 19.12 8.40 -5.79
CA MET A 1 18.02 7.59 -5.22
C MET A 1 17.02 8.46 -4.46
N THR A 2 17.43 9.23 -3.46
CA THR A 2 16.49 10.04 -2.64
C THR A 2 15.57 10.96 -3.48
N LEU A 3 16.12 11.62 -4.50
CA LEU A 3 15.35 12.51 -5.38
C LEU A 3 14.27 11.75 -6.16
N LEU A 4 14.61 10.58 -6.74
CA LEU A 4 13.65 9.73 -7.47
C LEU A 4 12.57 9.18 -6.55
N SER A 5 12.92 8.83 -5.31
CA SER A 5 11.94 8.35 -4.31
C SER A 5 10.92 9.43 -3.96
N HIS A 6 11.39 10.67 -3.72
CA HIS A 6 10.49 11.78 -3.43
C HIS A 6 9.62 12.17 -4.63
N GLN A 7 10.20 12.15 -5.83
CA GLN A 7 9.45 12.44 -7.05
C GLN A 7 8.35 11.39 -7.29
N HIS A 8 8.69 10.10 -7.20
CA HIS A 8 7.71 9.03 -7.38
C HIS A 8 6.60 9.09 -6.31
N ALA A 9 6.94 9.33 -5.03
CA ALA A 9 5.96 9.48 -3.96
C ALA A 9 5.02 10.68 -4.23
N GLN A 10 5.55 11.79 -4.73
CA GLN A 10 4.76 12.95 -5.09
C GLN A 10 3.82 12.64 -6.27
N GLU A 11 4.32 12.07 -7.35
CA GLU A 11 3.52 11.70 -8.53
C GLU A 11 2.42 10.70 -8.17
N SER A 12 2.70 9.74 -7.28
CA SER A 12 1.71 8.79 -6.80
C SER A 12 0.60 9.47 -6.01
N ALA A 13 0.94 10.40 -5.11
CA ALA A 13 -0.03 11.15 -4.33
C ALA A 13 -0.89 12.07 -5.21
N GLU A 14 -0.28 12.78 -6.17
CA GLU A 14 -1.00 13.65 -7.11
C GLU A 14 -1.98 12.85 -7.98
N ARG A 15 -1.59 11.66 -8.47
CA ARG A 15 -2.49 10.75 -9.19
C ARG A 15 -3.67 10.31 -8.34
N ALA A 16 -3.40 9.90 -7.10
CA ALA A 16 -4.45 9.49 -6.17
C ALA A 16 -5.41 10.64 -5.86
N GLU A 17 -4.87 11.83 -5.56
CA GLU A 17 -5.69 13.02 -5.26
C GLU A 17 -6.60 13.40 -6.44
N ALA A 18 -6.08 13.35 -7.67
CA ALA A 18 -6.89 13.62 -8.87
C ALA A 18 -8.07 12.64 -9.02
N GLN A 19 -7.91 11.39 -8.58
CA GLN A 19 -8.96 10.37 -8.65
C GLN A 19 -9.97 10.44 -7.50
N LEU A 20 -9.64 11.10 -6.38
CA LEU A 20 -10.54 11.21 -5.22
C LEU A 20 -11.86 11.91 -5.54
N ALA A 21 -11.84 12.86 -6.46
CA ALA A 21 -13.03 13.61 -6.86
C ALA A 21 -14.09 12.73 -7.55
N ASP A 22 -13.66 11.67 -8.24
CA ASP A 22 -14.52 10.75 -8.98
C ASP A 22 -14.97 9.54 -8.15
N ALA A 23 -14.45 9.40 -6.94
CA ALA A 23 -14.80 8.27 -6.07
C ALA A 23 -16.26 8.42 -5.56
N PRO A 24 -17.07 7.36 -5.66
CA PRO A 24 -18.53 7.44 -5.42
C PRO A 24 -18.89 7.65 -3.95
N ASP A 25 -18.07 7.20 -3.02
CA ASP A 25 -18.29 7.28 -1.58
C ASP A 25 -16.99 7.29 -0.77
N ASP A 26 -17.10 7.41 0.55
CA ASP A 26 -15.95 7.53 1.45
C ASP A 26 -15.13 6.24 1.54
N LEU A 27 -15.75 5.06 1.41
CA LEU A 27 -15.03 3.79 1.36
C LEU A 27 -14.24 3.64 0.07
N ALA A 28 -14.79 4.07 -1.05
CA ALA A 28 -14.08 4.09 -2.33
C ALA A 28 -12.88 5.04 -2.29
N ARG A 29 -13.01 6.23 -1.67
CA ARG A 29 -11.90 7.17 -1.44
C ARG A 29 -10.81 6.55 -0.56
N LEU A 30 -11.21 5.90 0.53
CA LEU A 30 -10.28 5.21 1.41
C LEU A 30 -9.51 4.12 0.65
N ASN A 31 -10.20 3.24 -0.06
CA ASN A 31 -9.61 2.14 -0.82
C ASN A 31 -8.63 2.65 -1.89
N LEU A 32 -8.97 3.73 -2.58
CA LEU A 32 -8.12 4.37 -3.56
C LEU A 32 -6.79 4.83 -2.91
N LEU A 33 -6.84 5.51 -1.77
CA LEU A 33 -5.64 5.96 -1.06
C LEU A 33 -4.82 4.79 -0.52
N LEU A 34 -5.47 3.78 0.08
CA LEU A 34 -4.78 2.61 0.64
C LEU A 34 -4.03 1.83 -0.44
N SER A 35 -4.65 1.62 -1.61
CA SER A 35 -3.99 0.94 -2.73
C SER A 35 -2.85 1.77 -3.31
N ALA A 36 -2.99 3.10 -3.38
CA ALA A 36 -1.95 3.99 -3.88
C ALA A 36 -0.73 4.11 -2.92
N CYS A 37 -0.92 3.83 -1.62
CA CYS A 37 0.17 3.75 -0.65
C CYS A 37 1.05 2.50 -0.80
N LEU A 38 0.62 1.51 -1.59
CA LEU A 38 1.41 0.32 -1.88
C LEU A 38 1.97 0.46 -3.31
N PRO A 39 3.30 0.62 -3.49
CA PRO A 39 3.90 0.82 -4.82
C PRO A 39 4.00 -0.50 -5.57
N MET A 40 2.88 -1.19 -5.76
CA MET A 40 2.81 -2.53 -6.35
C MET A 40 1.79 -2.64 -7.48
N ARG A 41 1.23 -1.50 -7.90
CA ARG A 41 0.32 -1.42 -9.03
C ARG A 41 1.08 -1.47 -10.35
N ASP A 42 0.37 -1.77 -11.44
CA ASP A 42 0.95 -1.86 -12.78
C ASP A 42 1.66 -0.57 -13.22
N GLU A 43 1.12 0.57 -12.86
CA GLU A 43 1.69 1.89 -13.16
C GLU A 43 3.02 2.15 -12.44
N ASP A 44 3.28 1.45 -11.33
CA ASP A 44 4.50 1.55 -10.54
C ASP A 44 5.53 0.45 -10.87
N ALA A 45 5.25 -0.42 -11.85
CA ALA A 45 5.98 -1.66 -12.10
C ALA A 45 7.50 -1.49 -12.23
N ALA A 46 7.95 -0.47 -12.96
CA ALA A 46 9.38 -0.21 -13.14
C ALA A 46 10.05 0.21 -11.82
N PHE A 47 9.37 1.03 -11.03
CA PHE A 47 9.85 1.47 -9.73
C PHE A 47 9.84 0.33 -8.72
N THR A 48 8.78 -0.47 -8.69
CA THR A 48 8.63 -1.66 -7.86
C THR A 48 9.73 -2.68 -8.13
N ALA A 49 10.04 -2.96 -9.39
CA ALA A 49 11.11 -3.89 -9.77
C ALA A 49 12.49 -3.47 -9.23
N MET A 50 12.72 -2.17 -9.08
CA MET A 50 13.93 -1.62 -8.47
C MET A 50 13.87 -1.68 -6.93
N LEU A 51 12.71 -1.40 -6.34
CA LEU A 51 12.54 -1.25 -4.90
C LEU A 51 12.52 -2.58 -4.16
N LEU A 52 11.92 -3.65 -4.73
CA LEU A 52 11.76 -4.95 -4.08
C LEU A 52 13.08 -5.61 -3.68
N PRO A 53 14.11 -5.70 -4.55
CA PRO A 53 15.41 -6.25 -4.15
C PRO A 53 16.06 -5.43 -3.03
N MET A 54 15.85 -4.12 -3.03
CA MET A 54 16.38 -3.23 -1.98
C MET A 54 15.67 -3.46 -0.64
N ALA A 55 14.35 -3.64 -0.65
CA ALA A 55 13.59 -3.88 0.56
C ALA A 55 14.03 -5.13 1.32
N THR A 56 14.57 -6.12 0.62
CA THR A 56 15.00 -7.41 1.20
C THR A 56 16.50 -7.51 1.47
N SER A 57 17.29 -6.54 1.05
CA SER A 57 18.73 -6.50 1.34
C SER A 57 19.04 -5.61 2.54
N PRO A 58 20.00 -5.99 3.40
CA PRO A 58 20.40 -5.15 4.55
C PRO A 58 20.82 -3.74 4.14
N GLU A 59 21.57 -3.61 3.05
CA GLU A 59 22.10 -2.34 2.55
C GLU A 59 21.00 -1.48 1.90
N GLY A 60 20.04 -2.12 1.23
CA GLY A 60 18.96 -1.42 0.54
C GLY A 60 17.79 -1.03 1.43
N ARG A 61 17.62 -1.71 2.57
CA ARG A 61 16.45 -1.49 3.46
C ARG A 61 16.30 -0.05 3.91
N ALA A 62 17.40 0.64 4.23
CA ALA A 62 17.37 2.05 4.62
C ALA A 62 16.83 2.94 3.49
N MET A 63 17.13 2.60 2.22
CA MET A 63 16.63 3.35 1.06
C MET A 63 15.15 3.07 0.81
N ALA A 64 14.70 1.82 0.98
CA ALA A 64 13.29 1.46 0.90
C ALA A 64 12.49 2.17 2.00
N LEU A 65 13.00 2.25 3.23
CA LEU A 65 12.40 3.03 4.32
C LEU A 65 12.31 4.52 3.97
N THR A 66 13.37 5.13 3.44
CA THR A 66 13.34 6.54 3.00
C THR A 66 12.25 6.81 1.96
N TYR A 67 12.00 5.86 1.06
CA TYR A 67 10.89 5.97 0.11
C TYR A 67 9.53 5.86 0.81
N LEU A 68 9.35 4.88 1.70
CA LEU A 68 8.09 4.71 2.44
C LEU A 68 7.80 5.90 3.35
N ASP A 69 8.83 6.51 3.94
CA ASP A 69 8.68 7.76 4.71
C ASP A 69 8.21 8.91 3.81
N ALA A 70 8.82 9.08 2.62
CA ALA A 70 8.41 10.09 1.66
C ALA A 70 6.97 9.87 1.16
N LEU A 71 6.57 8.61 0.95
CA LEU A 71 5.21 8.24 0.59
C LEU A 71 4.24 8.57 1.75
N SER A 72 4.60 8.17 2.96
CA SER A 72 3.81 8.44 4.18
C SER A 72 3.57 9.95 4.37
N ASP A 73 4.61 10.77 4.24
CA ASP A 73 4.50 12.23 4.36
C ASP A 73 3.49 12.83 3.37
N ARG A 74 3.41 12.28 2.16
CA ARG A 74 2.48 12.74 1.12
C ARG A 74 1.04 12.25 1.35
N PHE A 75 0.88 11.00 1.75
CA PHE A 75 -0.44 10.38 1.91
C PHE A 75 -1.08 10.66 3.27
N HIS A 76 -0.30 10.97 4.30
CA HIS A 76 -0.82 11.19 5.66
C HIS A 76 -1.96 12.23 5.69
N PRO A 77 -1.80 13.47 5.15
CA PRO A 77 -2.88 14.46 5.19
C PRO A 77 -4.11 14.05 4.38
N LEU A 78 -3.93 13.37 3.24
CA LEU A 78 -5.02 12.88 2.40
C LEU A 78 -5.82 11.80 3.13
N LEU A 79 -5.12 10.86 3.77
CA LEU A 79 -5.73 9.76 4.50
C LEU A 79 -6.42 10.27 5.77
N GLU A 80 -5.81 11.21 6.51
CA GLU A 80 -6.42 11.81 7.69
C GLU A 80 -7.74 12.53 7.33
N GLN A 81 -7.74 13.31 6.26
CA GLN A 81 -8.94 13.99 5.77
C GLN A 81 -10.02 12.98 5.34
N THR A 82 -9.66 11.93 4.58
CA THR A 82 -10.61 10.91 4.10
C THR A 82 -11.22 10.14 5.26
N ILE A 83 -10.42 9.77 6.27
CA ILE A 83 -10.91 9.11 7.48
C ILE A 83 -11.85 10.04 8.24
N ALA A 84 -11.52 11.31 8.42
CA ALA A 84 -12.38 12.28 9.10
C ALA A 84 -13.72 12.46 8.39
N GLN A 85 -13.74 12.52 7.06
CA GLN A 85 -14.97 12.55 6.26
C GLN A 85 -15.79 11.28 6.43
N GLY A 86 -15.16 10.10 6.38
CA GLY A 86 -15.83 8.81 6.59
C GLY A 86 -16.42 8.68 8.00
N VAL A 87 -15.77 9.23 9.01
CA VAL A 87 -16.32 9.29 10.39
C VAL A 87 -17.50 10.24 10.45
N GLN A 88 -17.41 11.40 9.81
CA GLN A 88 -18.49 12.37 9.78
C GLN A 88 -19.74 11.85 9.05
N SER A 89 -19.58 11.09 7.98
CA SER A 89 -20.67 10.46 7.23
C SER A 89 -21.22 9.19 7.90
N GLY A 90 -20.52 8.64 8.89
CA GLY A 90 -20.87 7.37 9.53
C GLY A 90 -20.43 6.12 8.77
N ALA A 91 -19.66 6.26 7.69
CA ALA A 91 -19.09 5.13 6.95
C ALA A 91 -17.94 4.45 7.70
N LEU A 92 -17.25 5.21 8.57
CA LEU A 92 -16.15 4.75 9.41
C LEU A 92 -16.40 5.16 10.87
N PHE A 93 -15.73 4.47 11.80
CA PHE A 93 -15.71 4.88 13.20
C PHE A 93 -14.34 4.59 13.81
N THR A 94 -13.73 5.60 14.42
CA THR A 94 -12.49 5.42 15.19
C THR A 94 -12.37 6.50 16.27
N GLU A 95 -11.90 6.10 17.45
CA GLU A 95 -11.52 6.99 18.55
C GLU A 95 -10.01 7.16 18.65
N ILE A 96 -9.26 6.49 17.77
CA ILE A 96 -7.79 6.48 17.81
C ILE A 96 -7.27 7.77 17.17
N ARG A 97 -6.64 8.61 17.99
CA ARG A 97 -5.95 9.80 17.48
C ARG A 97 -4.74 9.38 16.64
N GLY A 98 -4.57 10.02 15.47
CA GLY A 98 -3.46 9.74 14.58
C GLY A 98 -3.55 8.37 13.89
N VAL A 99 -4.75 7.80 13.77
CA VAL A 99 -4.98 6.49 13.14
C VAL A 99 -4.45 6.43 11.71
N ALA A 100 -4.46 7.55 10.97
CA ALA A 100 -3.89 7.62 9.62
C ALA A 100 -2.40 7.23 9.61
N GLY A 101 -1.61 7.71 10.57
CA GLY A 101 -0.21 7.32 10.72
C GLY A 101 -0.05 5.83 11.05
N ILE A 102 -0.91 5.27 11.90
CA ILE A 102 -0.89 3.83 12.22
C ILE A 102 -1.18 3.00 10.97
N VAL A 103 -2.20 3.39 10.19
CA VAL A 103 -2.54 2.72 8.93
C VAL A 103 -1.37 2.77 7.95
N LEU A 104 -0.71 3.92 7.78
CA LEU A 104 0.46 4.05 6.91
C LEU A 104 1.63 3.16 7.34
N HIS A 105 1.88 3.03 8.65
CA HIS A 105 2.88 2.09 9.15
C HIS A 105 2.52 0.63 8.83
N LEU A 106 1.25 0.24 9.01
CA LEU A 106 0.79 -1.10 8.63
C LEU A 106 0.97 -1.37 7.13
N LEU A 107 0.75 -0.37 6.27
CA LEU A 107 0.99 -0.52 4.83
C LEU A 107 2.48 -0.64 4.51
N GLY A 108 3.34 0.07 5.23
CA GLY A 108 4.79 -0.09 5.13
C GLY A 108 5.25 -1.50 5.50
N ASP A 109 4.75 -2.06 6.61
CA ASP A 109 5.03 -3.43 7.00
C ASP A 109 4.47 -4.43 5.99
N CYS A 110 3.26 -4.19 5.48
CA CYS A 110 2.66 -5.00 4.41
C CYS A 110 3.57 -5.04 3.17
N PHE A 111 4.11 -3.90 2.76
CA PHE A 111 5.06 -3.82 1.64
C PHE A 111 6.30 -4.68 1.88
N PHE A 112 6.93 -4.59 3.06
CA PHE A 112 8.12 -5.39 3.37
C PHE A 112 7.83 -6.88 3.41
N ASP A 113 6.70 -7.30 3.95
CA ASP A 113 6.30 -8.70 4.00
C ASP A 113 6.00 -9.26 2.60
N LEU A 114 5.32 -8.49 1.75
CA LEU A 114 5.11 -8.84 0.34
C LEU A 114 6.44 -8.94 -0.40
N ALA A 115 7.34 -7.96 -0.23
CA ALA A 115 8.66 -7.96 -0.85
C ALA A 115 9.46 -9.21 -0.45
N ALA A 116 9.42 -9.59 0.83
CA ALA A 116 10.12 -10.78 1.32
C ALA A 116 9.62 -12.05 0.63
N GLN A 117 8.30 -12.27 0.55
CA GLN A 117 7.73 -13.47 -0.10
C GLN A 117 8.02 -13.51 -1.59
N LEU A 118 7.88 -12.38 -2.29
CA LEU A 118 8.13 -12.30 -3.74
C LEU A 118 9.60 -12.53 -4.07
N MET A 119 10.51 -11.91 -3.32
CA MET A 119 11.94 -12.06 -3.53
C MET A 119 12.45 -13.44 -3.15
N GLN A 120 11.85 -14.08 -2.15
CA GLN A 120 12.14 -15.46 -1.81
C GLN A 120 11.76 -16.40 -2.98
N ALA A 121 10.54 -16.28 -3.51
CA ALA A 121 10.12 -17.09 -4.66
C ALA A 121 11.06 -16.90 -5.87
N LYS A 122 11.45 -15.64 -6.16
CA LYS A 122 12.41 -15.33 -7.23
C LYS A 122 13.78 -15.99 -7.00
N ASN A 123 14.33 -15.88 -5.80
CA ASN A 123 15.63 -16.43 -5.47
C ASN A 123 15.65 -17.97 -5.53
N ASP A 124 14.56 -18.58 -5.07
CA ASP A 124 14.38 -20.04 -5.08
C ASP A 124 13.96 -20.58 -6.47
N LYS A 125 13.72 -19.69 -7.44
CA LYS A 125 13.21 -20.01 -8.78
C LYS A 125 11.93 -20.84 -8.73
N GLN A 126 11.08 -20.52 -7.77
CA GLN A 126 9.78 -21.16 -7.57
C GLN A 126 8.64 -20.21 -7.98
N PRO A 127 7.47 -20.73 -8.37
CA PRO A 127 6.29 -19.91 -8.54
C PRO A 127 5.94 -19.20 -7.22
N CYS A 128 5.41 -17.98 -7.31
CA CYS A 128 4.87 -17.30 -6.14
C CYS A 128 3.68 -18.09 -5.57
N ASP A 129 3.65 -18.24 -4.26
CA ASP A 129 2.49 -18.79 -3.54
C ASP A 129 1.39 -17.73 -3.46
N LEU A 130 0.54 -17.66 -4.50
CA LEU A 130 -0.55 -16.69 -4.56
C LEU A 130 -1.51 -16.80 -3.36
N PRO A 131 -1.92 -18.00 -2.90
CA PRO A 131 -2.69 -18.15 -1.69
C PRO A 131 -2.04 -17.50 -0.47
N ALA A 132 -0.74 -17.66 -0.26
CA ALA A 132 -0.01 -17.04 0.84
C ALA A 132 0.04 -15.52 0.73
N LEU A 133 0.21 -14.96 -0.47
CA LEU A 133 0.17 -13.52 -0.72
C LEU A 133 -1.23 -12.93 -0.45
N VAL A 134 -2.28 -13.62 -0.87
CA VAL A 134 -3.67 -13.22 -0.61
C VAL A 134 -3.99 -13.28 0.89
N ASP A 135 -3.52 -14.30 1.61
CA ASP A 135 -3.68 -14.41 3.06
C ASP A 135 -2.96 -13.26 3.78
N LEU A 136 -1.75 -12.93 3.35
CA LEU A 136 -0.99 -11.80 3.87
C LEU A 136 -1.77 -10.49 3.72
N LEU A 137 -2.23 -10.17 2.50
CA LEU A 137 -3.02 -8.97 2.23
C LEU A 137 -4.32 -8.95 3.03
N THR A 138 -4.96 -10.11 3.19
CA THR A 138 -6.19 -10.24 3.98
C THR A 138 -5.96 -9.90 5.45
N ARG A 139 -4.83 -10.28 6.04
CA ARG A 139 -4.47 -9.93 7.42
C ARG A 139 -4.30 -8.43 7.60
N TYR A 140 -3.57 -7.77 6.71
CA TYR A 140 -3.37 -6.32 6.76
C TYR A 140 -4.67 -5.54 6.50
N ARG A 141 -5.44 -5.97 5.49
CA ARG A 141 -6.77 -5.42 5.21
C ARG A 141 -7.65 -5.49 6.45
N ARG A 142 -7.67 -6.66 7.12
CA ARG A 142 -8.49 -6.86 8.31
C ARG A 142 -8.05 -5.99 9.48
N ALA A 143 -6.75 -5.77 9.65
CA ALA A 143 -6.24 -4.85 10.66
C ALA A 143 -6.73 -3.41 10.41
N VAL A 144 -6.71 -2.93 9.16
CA VAL A 144 -7.23 -1.62 8.80
C VAL A 144 -8.75 -1.53 9.05
N GLU A 145 -9.52 -2.56 8.67
CA GLU A 145 -10.97 -2.62 8.92
C GLU A 145 -11.29 -2.50 10.41
N VAL A 146 -10.52 -3.18 11.27
CA VAL A 146 -10.71 -3.13 12.73
C VAL A 146 -10.37 -1.74 13.28
N LEU A 147 -9.26 -1.14 12.85
CA LEU A 147 -8.83 0.20 13.30
C LEU A 147 -9.84 1.29 12.95
N LEU A 148 -10.49 1.18 11.80
CA LEU A 148 -11.45 2.14 11.28
C LEU A 148 -12.91 1.73 11.50
N ASN A 149 -13.14 0.58 12.14
CA ASN A 149 -14.46 -0.04 12.27
C ASN A 149 -15.23 -0.05 10.93
N ALA A 150 -14.49 -0.28 9.83
CA ALA A 150 -15.06 -0.43 8.50
C ALA A 150 -15.78 -1.79 8.38
N PRO A 151 -16.81 -1.91 7.52
CA PRO A 151 -17.49 -3.17 7.30
C PRO A 151 -16.52 -4.29 6.86
N PHE A 152 -16.79 -5.51 7.32
CA PHE A 152 -15.97 -6.66 6.93
C PHE A 152 -15.91 -6.83 5.41
N GLY A 153 -14.71 -6.92 4.86
CA GLY A 153 -14.49 -7.08 3.42
C GLY A 153 -14.65 -5.81 2.59
N SER A 154 -14.84 -4.64 3.23
CA SER A 154 -15.02 -3.36 2.52
C SER A 154 -13.70 -2.69 2.15
N VAL A 155 -12.60 -3.03 2.82
CA VAL A 155 -11.28 -2.48 2.52
C VAL A 155 -10.59 -3.31 1.44
N THR A 156 -9.94 -2.65 0.49
CA THR A 156 -9.11 -3.25 -0.57
C THR A 156 -7.74 -2.59 -0.56
N LEU A 157 -6.68 -3.39 -0.47
CA LEU A 157 -5.29 -2.91 -0.55
C LEU A 157 -4.75 -3.06 -1.97
N LEU A 158 -4.74 -4.30 -2.47
CA LEU A 158 -4.41 -4.67 -3.85
C LEU A 158 -5.44 -5.66 -4.35
N THR A 159 -5.69 -5.64 -5.65
CA THR A 159 -6.55 -6.64 -6.31
C THR A 159 -5.76 -7.93 -6.54
N LEU A 160 -6.46 -9.04 -6.76
CA LEU A 160 -5.81 -10.30 -7.15
C LEU A 160 -5.04 -10.14 -8.47
N GLU A 161 -5.58 -9.36 -9.41
CA GLU A 161 -4.95 -9.05 -10.70
C GLU A 161 -3.62 -8.29 -10.50
N ASP A 162 -3.58 -7.30 -9.59
CA ASP A 162 -2.34 -6.59 -9.26
C ASP A 162 -1.28 -7.56 -8.74
N VAL A 163 -1.66 -8.48 -7.83
CA VAL A 163 -0.75 -9.46 -7.22
C VAL A 163 -0.24 -10.45 -8.27
N GLU A 164 -1.10 -10.98 -9.11
CA GLU A 164 -0.74 -11.93 -10.17
C GLU A 164 0.18 -11.27 -11.21
N SER A 165 -0.17 -10.07 -11.65
CA SER A 165 0.62 -9.30 -12.62
C SER A 165 2.02 -9.00 -12.10
N MET A 166 2.12 -8.58 -10.84
CA MET A 166 3.39 -8.32 -10.19
C MET A 166 4.23 -9.60 -10.04
N ALA A 167 3.63 -10.70 -9.57
CA ALA A 167 4.32 -11.98 -9.41
C ALA A 167 4.86 -12.50 -10.76
N GLN A 168 4.09 -12.39 -11.83
CA GLN A 168 4.53 -12.80 -13.17
C GLN A 168 5.72 -11.97 -13.67
N ARG A 169 5.69 -10.65 -13.47
CA ARG A 169 6.78 -9.75 -13.91
C ARG A 169 8.09 -9.98 -13.16
N LEU A 170 8.02 -10.31 -11.89
CA LEU A 170 9.21 -10.55 -11.08
C LEU A 170 9.92 -11.85 -11.39
N LEU A 171 9.19 -12.84 -11.92
CA LEU A 171 9.74 -14.17 -12.27
C LEU A 171 10.30 -14.25 -13.70
N GLN A 172 10.03 -13.25 -14.54
CA GLN A 172 10.66 -13.09 -15.87
C GLN A 172 12.04 -12.47 -15.75
#